data_f0040fff4d95c674e697cb4497556bd5
#
_entry.id   f0040fff4d95c674e697cb4497556bd5
#
_cell.length_a   1.000
_cell.length_b   1.000
_cell.length_c   1.000
_cell.angle_alpha   90.00
_cell.angle_beta   90.00
_cell.angle_gamma   90.00
#
_symmetry.space_group_name_H-M   'P 1'
#
loop_
_entity.id
_entity.type
_entity.pdbx_description
1 polymer ?
#
loop_
_entity_poly.entity_id
_entity_poly.type
_entity_poly.pdbx_seq_one_letter_code
_entity_poly.pdbx_strand_id
1 'polypeptide(L)'
;MSEESALVPQQSQQSSIFLDSRLNNQAQAIASQLASSALVPEAYQGQKGHFNCMIAIEMANRMGLSPLQVMQNLTIVRGRPSWSAGFIIATIQSCGRFKDFKYNVSGEGDSLAVSCSAIDVSSGLEVVGPVVSLETAKSEGWARSNKKYQTMPEVMLRYRAASAFGRFYISDLLLGLEKVEDMSGMEIETVNVEIEAPKSPLGVVNGLVARTEEPQEPAPDDSDDIF
;
A
#
# COMPACT_ATOMS: atom_id res chain seq x y z
N MET A 1 21.70 -10.53 -44.63
CA MET A 1 21.72 -9.67 -43.39
C MET A 1 20.28 -9.60 -42.91
N SER A 2 19.93 -10.50 -41.99
CA SER A 2 18.59 -10.61 -41.43
C SER A 2 18.58 -9.80 -40.14
N GLU A 3 17.79 -8.72 -40.11
CA GLU A 3 17.54 -7.94 -38.88
C GLU A 3 16.71 -8.81 -37.92
N GLU A 4 17.36 -9.27 -36.90
CA GLU A 4 16.73 -9.92 -35.77
C GLU A 4 16.10 -8.82 -34.88
N SER A 5 14.81 -8.55 -35.16
CA SER A 5 13.99 -7.63 -34.36
C SER A 5 13.89 -8.18 -32.96
N ALA A 6 14.62 -7.58 -32.02
CA ALA A 6 14.54 -7.88 -30.60
C ALA A 6 13.09 -7.62 -30.12
N LEU A 7 12.34 -8.68 -29.86
CA LEU A 7 11.02 -8.65 -29.22
C LEU A 7 11.20 -8.08 -27.81
N VAL A 8 10.94 -6.80 -27.64
CA VAL A 8 10.73 -6.20 -26.32
C VAL A 8 9.56 -6.96 -25.70
N PRO A 9 9.70 -7.58 -24.52
CA PRO A 9 8.59 -8.25 -23.88
C PRO A 9 7.51 -7.22 -23.59
N GLN A 10 6.37 -7.32 -24.28
CA GLN A 10 5.16 -6.58 -23.93
C GLN A 10 4.78 -7.01 -22.52
N GLN A 11 5.03 -6.16 -21.54
CA GLN A 11 4.36 -6.27 -20.26
C GLN A 11 2.86 -6.27 -20.56
N SER A 12 2.22 -7.40 -20.34
CA SER A 12 0.77 -7.50 -20.40
C SER A 12 0.21 -6.40 -19.49
N GLN A 13 -0.38 -5.37 -20.08
CA GLN A 13 -1.05 -4.30 -19.34
C GLN A 13 -2.19 -4.99 -18.58
N GLN A 14 -1.94 -5.34 -17.33
CA GLN A 14 -2.98 -5.84 -16.46
C GLN A 14 -4.01 -4.73 -16.30
N SER A 15 -5.23 -4.97 -16.77
CA SER A 15 -6.32 -4.00 -16.65
C SER A 15 -6.55 -3.68 -15.19
N SER A 16 -6.64 -2.38 -14.87
CA SER A 16 -6.98 -1.95 -13.52
C SER A 16 -8.38 -2.40 -13.16
N ILE A 17 -8.53 -2.93 -11.94
CA ILE A 17 -9.86 -3.32 -11.41
C ILE A 17 -10.83 -2.15 -11.33
N PHE A 18 -10.34 -0.92 -11.30
CA PHE A 18 -11.17 0.28 -11.23
C PHE A 18 -11.66 0.76 -12.61
N LEU A 19 -11.05 0.29 -13.70
CA LEU A 19 -11.38 0.71 -15.06
C LEU A 19 -12.21 -0.33 -15.83
N ASP A 20 -12.27 -1.57 -15.34
CA ASP A 20 -13.06 -2.67 -15.91
C ASP A 20 -14.19 -3.05 -14.94
N SER A 21 -15.43 -2.89 -15.37
CA SER A 21 -16.61 -3.12 -14.54
C SER A 21 -16.74 -4.58 -14.09
N ARG A 22 -16.33 -5.55 -14.92
CA ARG A 22 -16.35 -6.97 -14.55
C ARG A 22 -15.31 -7.27 -13.47
N LEU A 23 -14.08 -6.77 -13.65
CA LEU A 23 -13.01 -6.92 -12.66
C LEU A 23 -13.37 -6.20 -11.36
N ASN A 24 -14.00 -5.03 -11.46
CA ASN A 24 -14.47 -4.28 -10.29
C ASN A 24 -15.49 -5.07 -9.47
N ASN A 25 -16.51 -5.66 -10.12
CA ASN A 25 -17.51 -6.45 -9.42
C ASN A 25 -16.91 -7.69 -8.75
N GLN A 26 -15.98 -8.37 -9.40
CA GLN A 26 -15.25 -9.49 -8.81
C GLN A 26 -14.42 -9.05 -7.60
N ALA A 27 -13.70 -7.94 -7.72
CA ALA A 27 -12.89 -7.38 -6.65
C ALA A 27 -13.75 -6.97 -5.44
N GLN A 28 -14.93 -6.38 -5.66
CA GLN A 28 -15.88 -6.04 -4.58
C GLN A 28 -16.35 -7.27 -3.81
N ALA A 29 -16.68 -8.36 -4.52
CA ALA A 29 -17.07 -9.63 -3.89
C ALA A 29 -15.93 -10.21 -3.03
N ILE A 30 -14.71 -10.23 -3.57
CA ILE A 30 -13.51 -10.69 -2.83
C ILE A 30 -13.22 -9.77 -1.64
N ALA A 31 -13.29 -8.45 -1.82
CA ALA A 31 -13.06 -7.47 -0.77
C ALA A 31 -14.05 -7.64 0.39
N SER A 32 -15.32 -7.93 0.11
CA SER A 32 -16.34 -8.20 1.13
C SER A 32 -16.04 -9.45 1.95
N GLN A 33 -15.57 -10.50 1.29
CA GLN A 33 -15.14 -11.74 1.97
C GLN A 33 -13.90 -11.51 2.83
N LEU A 34 -12.89 -10.82 2.31
CA LEU A 34 -11.66 -10.51 3.05
C LEU A 34 -11.94 -9.59 4.25
N ALA A 35 -12.76 -8.56 4.08
CA ALA A 35 -13.09 -7.61 5.14
C ALA A 35 -13.86 -8.26 6.31
N SER A 36 -14.51 -9.40 6.10
CA SER A 36 -15.16 -10.19 7.15
C SER A 36 -14.25 -11.22 7.82
N SER A 37 -13.01 -11.39 7.33
CA SER A 37 -12.05 -12.36 7.85
C SER A 37 -11.22 -11.79 9.01
N ALA A 38 -11.04 -12.59 10.06
CA ALA A 38 -10.11 -12.28 11.14
C ALA A 38 -8.62 -12.44 10.77
N LEU A 39 -8.31 -12.99 9.58
CA LEU A 39 -6.94 -13.18 9.11
C LEU A 39 -6.35 -11.93 8.43
N VAL A 40 -7.17 -10.94 8.11
CA VAL A 40 -6.68 -9.67 7.59
C VAL A 40 -6.40 -8.68 8.73
N PRO A 41 -5.42 -7.78 8.61
CA PRO A 41 -5.16 -6.76 9.62
C PRO A 41 -6.39 -5.86 9.85
N GLU A 42 -6.50 -5.29 11.05
CA GLU A 42 -7.65 -4.48 11.49
C GLU A 42 -8.03 -3.37 10.48
N ALA A 43 -7.03 -2.72 9.86
CA ALA A 43 -7.26 -1.68 8.85
C ALA A 43 -8.05 -2.14 7.62
N TYR A 44 -8.14 -3.45 7.41
CA TYR A 44 -8.84 -4.10 6.29
C TYR A 44 -10.16 -4.76 6.72
N GLN A 45 -10.53 -4.71 8.01
CA GLN A 45 -11.73 -5.36 8.54
C GLN A 45 -12.95 -4.43 8.50
N GLY A 46 -14.13 -5.05 8.40
CA GLY A 46 -15.41 -4.39 8.45
C GLY A 46 -15.70 -3.48 7.25
N GLN A 47 -16.76 -2.69 7.36
CA GLN A 47 -17.24 -1.85 6.26
C GLN A 47 -16.22 -0.80 5.80
N LYS A 48 -15.49 -0.19 6.73
CA LYS A 48 -14.42 0.78 6.37
C LYS A 48 -13.22 0.08 5.74
N GLY A 49 -12.91 -1.13 6.17
CA GLY A 49 -11.82 -1.94 5.63
C GLY A 49 -12.08 -2.46 4.22
N HIS A 50 -13.34 -2.56 3.80
CA HIS A 50 -13.72 -3.01 2.46
C HIS A 50 -13.02 -2.19 1.36
N PHE A 51 -13.00 -0.86 1.45
CA PHE A 51 -12.31 -0.02 0.48
C PHE A 51 -10.79 -0.19 0.50
N ASN A 52 -10.21 -0.38 1.69
CA ASN A 52 -8.78 -0.71 1.81
C ASN A 52 -8.47 -2.06 1.16
N CYS A 53 -9.37 -3.06 1.29
CA CYS A 53 -9.27 -4.33 0.57
C CYS A 53 -9.26 -4.14 -0.95
N MET A 54 -10.13 -3.28 -1.49
CA MET A 54 -10.15 -2.97 -2.93
C MET A 54 -8.80 -2.42 -3.41
N ILE A 55 -8.21 -1.48 -2.65
CA ILE A 55 -6.88 -0.92 -2.99
C ILE A 55 -5.81 -2.01 -2.92
N ALA A 56 -5.83 -2.85 -1.89
CA ALA A 56 -4.87 -3.94 -1.76
C ALA A 56 -5.01 -4.99 -2.88
N ILE A 57 -6.22 -5.27 -3.36
CA ILE A 57 -6.49 -6.15 -4.51
C ILE A 57 -5.92 -5.53 -5.80
N GLU A 58 -6.10 -4.23 -6.03
CA GLU A 58 -5.51 -3.54 -7.18
C GLU A 58 -3.98 -3.62 -7.15
N MET A 59 -3.38 -3.36 -5.99
CA MET A 59 -1.92 -3.46 -5.83
C MET A 59 -1.42 -4.89 -6.05
N ALA A 60 -2.13 -5.87 -5.51
CA ALA A 60 -1.83 -7.29 -5.72
C ALA A 60 -1.90 -7.66 -7.21
N ASN A 61 -2.93 -7.20 -7.91
CA ASN A 61 -3.09 -7.39 -9.34
C ASN A 61 -1.89 -6.81 -10.11
N ARG A 62 -1.48 -5.57 -9.83
CA ARG A 62 -0.33 -4.93 -10.49
C ARG A 62 1.01 -5.62 -10.21
N MET A 63 1.16 -6.19 -9.03
CA MET A 63 2.41 -6.83 -8.60
C MET A 63 2.44 -8.34 -8.88
N GLY A 64 1.32 -8.93 -9.33
CA GLY A 64 1.21 -10.39 -9.49
C GLY A 64 1.27 -11.14 -8.16
N LEU A 65 0.78 -10.54 -7.06
CA LEU A 65 0.80 -11.08 -5.71
C LEU A 65 -0.59 -11.49 -5.23
N SER A 66 -0.63 -12.26 -4.13
CA SER A 66 -1.88 -12.52 -3.43
C SER A 66 -2.37 -11.26 -2.70
N PRO A 67 -3.68 -10.91 -2.75
CA PRO A 67 -4.23 -9.81 -1.96
C PRO A 67 -3.93 -9.90 -0.47
N LEU A 68 -3.99 -11.09 0.11
CA LEU A 68 -3.68 -11.30 1.52
C LEU A 68 -2.21 -11.00 1.85
N GLN A 69 -1.29 -11.37 0.95
CA GLN A 69 0.13 -11.06 1.11
C GLN A 69 0.37 -9.54 1.11
N VAL A 70 -0.33 -8.81 0.24
CA VAL A 70 -0.28 -7.34 0.23
C VAL A 70 -0.82 -6.78 1.53
N MET A 71 -2.01 -7.20 1.98
CA MET A 71 -2.64 -6.70 3.21
C MET A 71 -1.78 -6.93 4.46
N GLN A 72 -1.10 -8.07 4.54
CA GLN A 72 -0.22 -8.38 5.68
C GLN A 72 1.08 -7.57 5.70
N ASN A 73 1.48 -7.02 4.56
CA ASN A 73 2.74 -6.30 4.42
C ASN A 73 2.58 -4.80 4.14
N LEU A 74 1.36 -4.35 3.85
CA LEU A 74 1.05 -2.96 3.57
C LEU A 74 0.38 -2.32 4.79
N THR A 75 1.05 -1.36 5.39
CA THR A 75 0.50 -0.54 6.47
C THR A 75 0.02 0.80 5.93
N ILE A 76 -1.09 1.29 6.47
CA ILE A 76 -1.63 2.60 6.10
C ILE A 76 -1.37 3.55 7.28
N VAL A 77 -0.50 4.53 7.07
CA VAL A 77 -0.18 5.53 8.09
C VAL A 77 -0.53 6.91 7.57
N ARG A 78 -1.41 7.60 8.30
CA ARG A 78 -1.92 8.94 7.92
C ARG A 78 -2.45 8.97 6.46
N GLY A 79 -3.18 7.91 6.04
CA GLY A 79 -3.73 7.80 4.70
C GLY A 79 -2.74 7.39 3.60
N ARG A 80 -1.46 7.16 3.92
CA ARG A 80 -0.45 6.74 2.95
C ARG A 80 -0.09 5.27 3.13
N PRO A 81 -0.11 4.47 2.05
CA PRO A 81 0.34 3.10 2.10
C PRO A 81 1.87 3.02 2.17
N SER A 82 2.37 2.08 2.96
CA SER A 82 3.80 1.86 3.16
C SER A 82 4.11 0.38 3.31
N TRP A 83 5.15 -0.09 2.63
CA TRP A 83 5.60 -1.48 2.74
C TRP A 83 6.34 -1.77 4.04
N SER A 84 6.14 -2.96 4.60
CA SER A 84 6.96 -3.46 5.69
C SER A 84 8.42 -3.64 5.23
N ALA A 85 9.38 -3.44 6.14
CA ALA A 85 10.79 -3.70 5.83
C ALA A 85 11.02 -5.16 5.43
N GLY A 86 10.29 -6.10 6.05
CA GLY A 86 10.35 -7.52 5.71
C GLY A 86 9.95 -7.79 4.25
N PHE A 87 8.90 -7.13 3.76
CA PHE A 87 8.46 -7.25 2.38
C PHE A 87 9.50 -6.69 1.41
N ILE A 88 10.09 -5.53 1.71
CA ILE A 88 11.15 -4.93 0.88
C ILE A 88 12.36 -5.87 0.78
N ILE A 89 12.80 -6.44 1.91
CA ILE A 89 13.91 -7.40 1.95
C ILE A 89 13.58 -8.64 1.12
N ALA A 90 12.38 -9.21 1.30
CA ALA A 90 11.95 -10.37 0.53
C ALA A 90 11.93 -10.07 -0.97
N THR A 91 11.45 -8.88 -1.36
CA THR A 91 11.44 -8.45 -2.76
C THR A 91 12.85 -8.30 -3.32
N ILE A 92 13.80 -7.69 -2.58
CA ILE A 92 15.22 -7.61 -3.00
C ILE A 92 15.79 -9.00 -3.25
N GLN A 93 15.53 -9.94 -2.34
CA GLN A 93 16.09 -11.30 -2.43
C GLN A 93 15.45 -12.15 -3.53
N SER A 94 14.18 -11.90 -3.88
CA SER A 94 13.41 -12.71 -4.83
C SER A 94 13.32 -12.12 -6.24
N CYS A 95 13.66 -10.85 -6.45
CA CYS A 95 13.45 -10.16 -7.73
C CYS A 95 14.41 -10.63 -8.85
N GLY A 96 15.43 -11.42 -8.53
CA GLY A 96 16.40 -11.93 -9.51
C GLY A 96 17.39 -10.88 -10.08
N ARG A 97 17.27 -9.61 -9.66
CA ARG A 97 18.19 -8.54 -10.10
C ARG A 97 19.54 -8.57 -9.38
N PHE A 98 19.57 -9.15 -8.18
CA PHE A 98 20.73 -9.11 -7.30
C PHE A 98 21.15 -10.51 -6.88
N LYS A 99 22.47 -10.66 -6.67
CA LYS A 99 23.11 -11.79 -6.01
C LYS A 99 23.89 -11.27 -4.81
N ASP A 100 24.17 -12.16 -3.86
CA ASP A 100 25.02 -11.88 -2.69
C ASP A 100 24.61 -10.63 -1.90
N PHE A 101 23.29 -10.44 -1.71
CA PHE A 101 22.77 -9.36 -0.87
C PHE A 101 23.29 -9.51 0.56
N LYS A 102 24.00 -8.51 1.06
CA LYS A 102 24.63 -8.53 2.38
C LYS A 102 24.51 -7.19 3.09
N TYR A 103 24.66 -7.25 4.42
CA TYR A 103 24.72 -6.09 5.28
C TYR A 103 26.16 -5.79 5.66
N ASN A 104 26.60 -4.56 5.46
CA ASN A 104 27.91 -4.07 5.86
C ASN A 104 27.72 -3.26 7.13
N VAL A 105 28.19 -3.78 8.26
CA VAL A 105 28.08 -3.15 9.59
C VAL A 105 29.43 -2.53 9.93
N SER A 106 29.43 -1.30 10.42
CA SER A 106 30.65 -0.57 10.83
C SER A 106 30.38 0.25 12.10
N GLY A 107 31.45 0.51 12.85
CA GLY A 107 31.36 1.22 14.13
C GLY A 107 30.71 0.40 15.25
N GLU A 108 30.72 0.97 16.43
CA GLU A 108 30.11 0.39 17.65
C GLU A 108 29.45 1.51 18.47
N GLY A 109 28.50 1.12 19.33
CA GLY A 109 27.78 2.07 20.18
C GLY A 109 27.14 3.17 19.36
N ASP A 110 27.45 4.41 19.65
CA ASP A 110 26.84 5.58 18.99
C ASP A 110 27.31 5.78 17.54
N SER A 111 28.48 5.23 17.19
CA SER A 111 29.01 5.28 15.81
C SER A 111 28.53 4.13 14.92
N LEU A 112 27.63 3.26 15.44
CA LEU A 112 27.09 2.12 14.68
C LEU A 112 26.41 2.59 13.42
N ALA A 113 26.81 2.03 12.28
CA ALA A 113 26.25 2.32 10.97
C ALA A 113 26.12 1.05 10.13
N VAL A 114 25.11 1.01 9.26
CA VAL A 114 24.82 -0.14 8.40
C VAL A 114 24.52 0.37 6.99
N SER A 115 25.08 -0.31 6.00
CA SER A 115 24.67 -0.22 4.61
C SER A 115 24.33 -1.61 4.07
N CYS A 116 23.70 -1.67 2.90
CA CYS A 116 23.50 -2.90 2.17
C CYS A 116 24.29 -2.86 0.87
N SER A 117 24.81 -4.00 0.44
CA SER A 117 25.38 -4.15 -0.90
C SER A 117 24.91 -5.47 -1.53
N ALA A 118 24.97 -5.52 -2.84
CA ALA A 118 24.64 -6.70 -3.64
C ALA A 118 25.36 -6.62 -4.99
N ILE A 119 25.46 -7.74 -5.69
CA ILE A 119 25.95 -7.75 -7.06
C ILE A 119 24.75 -7.65 -8.00
N ASP A 120 24.71 -6.62 -8.83
CA ASP A 120 23.74 -6.50 -9.91
C ASP A 120 24.00 -7.56 -10.98
N VAL A 121 22.98 -8.37 -11.28
CA VAL A 121 23.13 -9.53 -12.19
C VAL A 121 23.36 -9.08 -13.63
N SER A 122 22.82 -7.92 -14.02
CA SER A 122 22.91 -7.41 -15.39
C SER A 122 24.28 -6.85 -15.72
N SER A 123 24.88 -6.12 -14.79
CA SER A 123 26.19 -5.48 -14.97
C SER A 123 27.35 -6.28 -14.40
N GLY A 124 27.10 -7.20 -13.47
CA GLY A 124 28.12 -7.91 -12.70
C GLY A 124 28.84 -7.03 -11.67
N LEU A 125 28.41 -5.78 -11.48
CA LEU A 125 29.03 -4.83 -10.56
C LEU A 125 28.39 -4.87 -9.18
N GLU A 126 29.17 -4.59 -8.15
CA GLU A 126 28.65 -4.38 -6.80
C GLU A 126 27.93 -3.02 -6.74
N VAL A 127 26.69 -3.05 -6.27
CA VAL A 127 25.88 -1.87 -5.97
C VAL A 127 25.77 -1.72 -4.45
N VAL A 128 25.91 -0.50 -3.96
CA VAL A 128 25.91 -0.20 -2.52
C VAL A 128 24.83 0.81 -2.22
N GLY A 129 23.97 0.49 -1.25
CA GLY A 129 22.93 1.37 -0.77
C GLY A 129 23.46 2.43 0.21
N PRO A 130 22.60 3.39 0.57
CA PRO A 130 22.97 4.43 1.53
C PRO A 130 23.40 3.86 2.89
N VAL A 131 24.33 4.54 3.53
CA VAL A 131 24.72 4.26 4.92
C VAL A 131 23.69 4.87 5.85
N VAL A 132 23.20 4.08 6.79
CA VAL A 132 22.27 4.51 7.84
C VAL A 132 22.97 4.34 9.19
N SER A 133 23.16 5.43 9.92
CA SER A 133 23.82 5.42 11.22
C SER A 133 22.85 5.59 12.39
N LEU A 134 23.29 5.22 13.57
CA LEU A 134 22.53 5.49 14.80
C LEU A 134 22.47 7.02 15.09
N GLU A 135 23.48 7.77 14.70
CA GLU A 135 23.49 9.22 14.75
C GLU A 135 22.36 9.81 13.88
N THR A 136 22.24 9.34 12.63
CA THR A 136 21.11 9.71 11.75
C THR A 136 19.78 9.35 12.40
N ALA A 137 19.66 8.15 12.99
CA ALA A 137 18.42 7.74 13.65
C ALA A 137 18.04 8.62 14.85
N LYS A 138 19.04 9.19 15.54
CA LYS A 138 18.83 10.14 16.65
C LYS A 138 18.43 11.53 16.12
N SER A 139 19.12 12.05 15.11
CA SER A 139 18.85 13.38 14.53
C SER A 139 17.48 13.44 13.86
N GLU A 140 17.10 12.40 13.14
CA GLU A 140 15.77 12.27 12.49
C GLU A 140 14.64 11.90 13.48
N GLY A 141 14.94 11.74 14.76
CA GLY A 141 13.93 11.43 15.78
C GLY A 141 13.42 9.98 15.78
N TRP A 142 13.94 9.10 14.94
CA TRP A 142 13.51 7.69 14.89
C TRP A 142 13.78 6.96 16.19
N ALA A 143 14.94 7.22 16.78
CA ALA A 143 15.34 6.64 18.07
C ALA A 143 14.43 7.10 19.22
N ARG A 144 13.81 8.27 19.10
CA ARG A 144 12.85 8.79 20.09
C ARG A 144 11.49 8.12 19.95
N SER A 145 11.03 7.92 18.71
CA SER A 145 9.72 7.32 18.43
C SER A 145 9.67 5.81 18.64
N ASN A 146 10.81 5.11 18.56
CA ASN A 146 10.87 3.66 18.68
C ASN A 146 12.01 3.21 19.61
N LYS A 147 11.63 2.70 20.80
CA LYS A 147 12.57 2.20 21.82
C LYS A 147 13.48 1.06 21.32
N LYS A 148 13.13 0.37 20.24
CA LYS A 148 13.97 -0.69 19.68
C LYS A 148 15.32 -0.21 19.17
N TYR A 149 15.47 1.08 18.85
CA TYR A 149 16.78 1.67 18.55
C TYR A 149 17.72 1.69 19.77
N GLN A 150 17.18 1.58 20.99
CA GLN A 150 17.99 1.50 22.22
C GLN A 150 18.30 0.04 22.59
N THR A 151 17.35 -0.89 22.36
CA THR A 151 17.49 -2.28 22.80
C THR A 151 18.11 -3.19 21.74
N MET A 152 17.92 -2.89 20.45
CA MET A 152 18.42 -3.65 19.32
C MET A 152 18.78 -2.72 18.14
N PRO A 153 19.73 -1.78 18.31
CA PRO A 153 20.03 -0.74 17.32
C PRO A 153 20.46 -1.32 15.97
N GLU A 154 21.31 -2.33 15.97
CA GLU A 154 21.80 -2.95 14.75
C GLU A 154 20.66 -3.53 13.89
N VAL A 155 19.71 -4.23 14.51
CA VAL A 155 18.57 -4.81 13.81
C VAL A 155 17.72 -3.71 13.15
N MET A 156 17.49 -2.60 13.88
CA MET A 156 16.75 -1.47 13.34
C MET A 156 17.47 -0.78 12.19
N LEU A 157 18.80 -0.62 12.29
CA LEU A 157 19.61 -0.05 11.21
C LEU A 157 19.65 -0.97 9.99
N ARG A 158 19.71 -2.31 10.17
CA ARG A 158 19.63 -3.27 9.06
C ARG A 158 18.31 -3.15 8.30
N TYR A 159 17.18 -3.05 9.00
CA TYR A 159 15.88 -2.83 8.36
C TYR A 159 15.82 -1.50 7.60
N ARG A 160 16.41 -0.45 8.15
CA ARG A 160 16.47 0.86 7.49
C ARG A 160 17.36 0.84 6.26
N ALA A 161 18.56 0.30 6.38
CA ALA A 161 19.50 0.20 5.27
C ALA A 161 18.93 -0.62 4.12
N ALA A 162 18.26 -1.76 4.41
CA ALA A 162 17.60 -2.56 3.39
C ALA A 162 16.43 -1.82 2.73
N SER A 163 15.63 -1.09 3.51
CA SER A 163 14.54 -0.26 2.96
C SER A 163 15.09 0.84 2.06
N ALA A 164 16.18 1.49 2.45
CA ALA A 164 16.85 2.50 1.64
C ALA A 164 17.42 1.88 0.34
N PHE A 165 18.10 0.73 0.43
CA PHE A 165 18.59 -0.01 -0.74
C PHE A 165 17.44 -0.33 -1.71
N GLY A 166 16.32 -0.87 -1.21
CA GLY A 166 15.17 -1.22 -2.04
C GLY A 166 14.59 -0.02 -2.78
N ARG A 167 14.48 1.13 -2.14
CA ARG A 167 14.00 2.36 -2.77
C ARG A 167 14.89 2.86 -3.90
N PHE A 168 16.19 2.70 -3.78
CA PHE A 168 17.12 3.13 -4.82
C PHE A 168 17.12 2.18 -6.02
N TYR A 169 17.03 0.87 -5.78
CA TYR A 169 17.33 -0.12 -6.81
C TYR A 169 16.12 -0.93 -7.31
N ILE A 170 15.01 -0.98 -6.57
CA ILE A 170 13.79 -1.71 -6.93
C ILE A 170 12.50 -0.90 -6.69
N SER A 171 12.58 0.44 -6.77
CA SER A 171 11.40 1.31 -6.58
C SER A 171 10.25 0.98 -7.54
N ASP A 172 10.55 0.52 -8.74
CA ASP A 172 9.58 0.06 -9.73
C ASP A 172 8.79 -1.18 -9.24
N LEU A 173 9.44 -2.12 -8.56
CA LEU A 173 8.79 -3.29 -7.97
C LEU A 173 7.99 -2.93 -6.70
N LEU A 174 8.37 -1.87 -6.02
CA LEU A 174 7.69 -1.37 -4.82
C LEU A 174 6.56 -0.37 -5.15
N LEU A 175 6.24 -0.15 -6.44
CA LEU A 175 5.26 0.82 -6.91
C LEU A 175 5.53 2.26 -6.43
N GLY A 176 6.77 2.61 -6.15
CA GLY A 176 7.17 3.91 -5.64
C GLY A 176 6.65 4.24 -4.23
N LEU A 177 6.16 3.25 -3.48
CA LEU A 177 5.65 3.48 -2.13
C LEU A 177 6.78 3.62 -1.12
N GLU A 178 6.73 4.69 -0.34
CA GLU A 178 7.71 5.00 0.71
C GLU A 178 7.38 4.32 2.03
N LYS A 179 8.39 4.14 2.87
CA LYS A 179 8.20 3.71 4.25
C LYS A 179 7.80 4.90 5.11
N VAL A 180 6.75 4.75 5.92
CA VAL A 180 6.18 5.83 6.74
C VAL A 180 7.16 6.45 7.72
N GLU A 181 8.15 5.71 8.20
CA GLU A 181 9.15 6.22 9.13
C GLU A 181 10.08 7.27 8.50
N ASP A 182 10.19 7.28 7.16
CA ASP A 182 10.96 8.29 6.42
C ASP A 182 10.19 9.60 6.24
N MET A 183 8.91 9.59 6.57
CA MET A 183 8.01 10.74 6.42
C MET A 183 7.80 11.51 7.72
N SER A 184 8.32 11.03 8.86
CA SER A 184 8.17 11.70 10.16
C SER A 184 8.98 12.99 10.29
N GLY A 185 9.90 13.28 9.35
CA GLY A 185 10.66 14.54 9.27
C GLY A 185 10.16 15.51 8.19
N MET A 186 9.25 15.09 7.30
CA MET A 186 8.55 16.03 6.43
C MET A 186 7.28 16.50 7.16
N GLU A 187 7.32 17.69 7.72
CA GLU A 187 6.11 18.47 7.97
C GLU A 187 5.43 18.66 6.59
N ILE A 188 4.49 17.78 6.31
CA ILE A 188 3.59 18.02 5.19
C ILE A 188 2.65 19.08 5.73
N GLU A 189 2.85 20.35 5.31
CA GLU A 189 1.77 21.30 5.34
C GLU A 189 0.58 20.61 4.71
N THR A 190 -0.37 20.19 5.54
CA THR A 190 -1.70 19.84 5.09
C THR A 190 -2.25 21.13 4.52
N VAL A 191 -2.07 21.34 3.23
CA VAL A 191 -2.90 22.28 2.50
C VAL A 191 -4.30 21.73 2.66
N ASN A 192 -5.05 22.32 3.61
CA ASN A 192 -6.49 22.19 3.64
C ASN A 192 -7.00 22.85 2.36
N VAL A 193 -7.01 22.07 1.29
CA VAL A 193 -7.86 22.38 0.17
C VAL A 193 -9.27 22.12 0.68
N GLU A 194 -9.93 23.15 1.15
CA GLU A 194 -11.38 23.17 1.17
C GLU A 194 -11.78 22.92 -0.28
N ILE A 195 -12.11 21.68 -0.57
CA ILE A 195 -12.77 21.31 -1.81
C ILE A 195 -14.18 21.86 -1.63
N GLU A 196 -14.41 23.11 -2.08
CA GLU A 196 -15.77 23.55 -2.36
C GLU A 196 -16.37 22.49 -3.28
N ALA A 197 -17.39 21.82 -2.78
CA ALA A 197 -18.11 20.82 -3.55
C ALA A 197 -18.46 21.47 -4.91
N PRO A 198 -18.15 20.83 -6.04
CA PRO A 198 -18.46 21.41 -7.33
C PRO A 198 -19.96 21.68 -7.35
N LYS A 199 -20.33 22.96 -7.53
CA LYS A 199 -21.72 23.36 -7.75
C LYS A 199 -22.18 22.55 -8.94
N SER A 200 -22.98 21.53 -8.66
CA SER A 200 -23.46 20.55 -9.62
C SER A 200 -24.13 21.28 -10.81
N PRO A 201 -23.71 21.06 -12.07
CA PRO A 201 -24.46 21.51 -13.22
C PRO A 201 -25.66 20.62 -13.55
N LEU A 202 -26.13 19.80 -12.61
CA LEU A 202 -27.28 18.91 -12.75
C LEU A 202 -28.60 19.57 -12.29
N GLY A 203 -28.84 20.81 -12.76
CA GLY A 203 -30.11 21.50 -12.61
C GLY A 203 -31.17 21.12 -13.65
N VAL A 204 -31.03 20.03 -14.41
CA VAL A 204 -31.97 19.72 -15.52
C VAL A 204 -32.55 18.31 -15.51
N VAL A 205 -32.40 17.52 -14.44
CA VAL A 205 -33.01 16.17 -14.40
C VAL A 205 -34.03 15.98 -13.26
N ASN A 206 -34.51 17.06 -12.64
CA ASN A 206 -35.51 16.97 -11.57
C ASN A 206 -36.97 16.97 -12.08
N GLY A 207 -37.22 16.62 -13.35
CA GLY A 207 -38.55 16.60 -13.97
C GLY A 207 -39.17 15.22 -14.17
N LEU A 208 -38.52 14.11 -13.78
CA LEU A 208 -38.98 12.78 -14.20
C LEU A 208 -39.08 11.72 -13.06
N VAL A 209 -39.07 12.11 -11.79
CA VAL A 209 -39.41 11.19 -10.70
C VAL A 209 -40.38 11.91 -9.73
N ALA A 210 -41.64 12.04 -10.16
CA ALA A 210 -42.72 12.36 -9.25
C ALA A 210 -43.92 11.53 -9.67
N ARG A 211 -44.03 10.35 -9.10
CA ARG A 211 -45.25 9.63 -8.74
C ARG A 211 -44.91 8.23 -8.27
N THR A 212 -44.54 8.15 -7.01
CA THR A 212 -44.78 6.92 -6.25
C THR A 212 -45.92 7.26 -5.31
N GLU A 213 -47.06 6.65 -5.58
CA GLU A 213 -48.25 6.74 -4.76
C GLU A 213 -47.93 6.17 -3.38
N GLU A 214 -48.29 6.91 -2.33
CA GLU A 214 -48.33 6.43 -0.96
C GLU A 214 -49.33 5.26 -0.85
N PRO A 215 -49.01 4.20 -0.11
CA PRO A 215 -49.98 3.18 0.25
C PRO A 215 -51.00 3.77 1.22
N GLN A 216 -52.27 3.82 0.82
CA GLN A 216 -53.41 4.14 1.70
C GLN A 216 -53.48 3.06 2.79
N GLU A 217 -53.49 3.50 4.05
CA GLU A 217 -53.94 2.72 5.19
C GLU A 217 -55.36 2.24 4.98
N PRO A 218 -55.70 0.97 5.24
CA PRO A 218 -57.08 0.53 5.26
C PRO A 218 -57.82 1.10 6.46
N ALA A 219 -59.02 1.66 6.21
CA ALA A 219 -59.95 2.14 7.20
C ALA A 219 -60.35 1.03 8.21
N PRO A 220 -60.66 1.41 9.47
CA PRO A 220 -61.10 0.44 10.48
C PRO A 220 -62.47 -0.13 10.10
N ASP A 221 -62.56 -1.46 10.15
CA ASP A 221 -63.78 -2.23 9.99
C ASP A 221 -64.59 -2.17 11.30
N ASP A 222 -65.66 -1.33 11.28
CA ASP A 222 -66.73 -1.34 12.28
C ASP A 222 -67.67 -2.49 11.99
N SER A 223 -67.44 -3.61 12.61
CA SER A 223 -68.52 -4.64 12.75
C SER A 223 -68.39 -5.32 14.11
N ASP A 224 -68.77 -4.54 15.17
CA ASP A 224 -69.41 -5.13 16.33
C ASP A 224 -70.89 -5.34 16.00
N ASP A 225 -71.35 -6.40 16.52
CA ASP A 225 -72.70 -6.93 16.72
C ASP A 225 -73.05 -8.15 15.82
N ILE A 226 -73.17 -9.22 16.53
CA ILE A 226 -74.31 -10.10 16.68
C ILE A 226 -73.93 -11.55 16.99
N PHE A 227 -74.29 -11.95 18.25
CA PHE A 227 -74.41 -13.29 18.85
C PHE A 227 -73.11 -13.99 19.34
#